data_c1afd0127b6d3f618f0efb917e968c22
#
_entry.id   c1afd0127b6d3f618f0efb917e968c22
#
_cell.length_a   1.000
_cell.length_b   1.000
_cell.length_c   1.000
_cell.angle_alpha   90.00
_cell.angle_beta   90.00
_cell.angle_gamma   90.00
#
_symmetry.space_group_name_H-M   'P 1'
#
loop_
_entity.id
_entity.type
_entity.pdbx_description
1 polymer ?
#
loop_
_entity_poly.entity_id
_entity_poly.type
_entity_poly.pdbx_seq_one_letter_code
_entity_poly.pdbx_strand_id
1 'polypeptide(L)'
;MRKEALVAGALALGLVGLTGCGGSSSGSTSDGKTAMTWAMWVGGTEDQKNWEKVADEVSNTLGDVKITLQGSTFQDYFTKMSTQLSSNTAPCLVAVQSLRTAQLKDGMLPLDDLVKKNNLDLGAFDPSMIKGLSADNNLYALPYDVGPVMMFYNKDMFDAAGVPVPKAGWTSDEFVAAAKKLSTNGKHAIAPTTSDLFIESQIIAYNGGRVLKEDGTIDAGDSTFAQGLQWVSDLTNKEKVSPQLPGGDASFSSNEFLAGNTAMSIDGPWSLLDVKAKAKFKVGVTTLPAGQGGGKTFSAGSGWGISKQCATPDKAFAALKEMTGEKVLGELASAGRALAARTAQQAKWIDNAGIPGVAETLKTAEATAVPMPSNTNSDQLGQLFNQYLVKSINGQQNAADVMKDIAAQLPR
;
A
#
# COMPACT_ATOMS: atom_id res chain seq x y z
N MET A 1 -3.61 4.56 76.67
CA MET A 1 -2.19 4.75 77.07
C MET A 1 -1.33 4.26 75.92
N ARG A 2 -0.72 5.12 75.27
CA ARG A 2 0.64 5.25 74.74
C ARG A 2 0.64 6.31 73.64
N LYS A 3 1.40 7.33 73.91
CA LYS A 3 1.75 8.44 73.05
C LYS A 3 2.76 7.93 72.02
N GLU A 4 2.68 8.33 70.79
CA GLU A 4 3.86 8.35 69.96
C GLU A 4 3.89 9.60 69.02
N ALA A 5 5.10 10.08 68.85
CA ALA A 5 5.49 11.42 68.52
C ALA A 5 5.39 11.73 67.05
N LEU A 6 5.02 12.97 66.75
CA LEU A 6 5.20 13.60 65.42
C LEU A 6 6.69 13.86 65.14
N VAL A 7 7.20 13.31 64.00
CA VAL A 7 8.46 13.74 63.37
C VAL A 7 8.11 14.53 62.11
N ALA A 8 8.35 15.84 62.24
CA ALA A 8 8.27 16.74 61.04
C ALA A 8 9.52 16.55 60.21
N GLY A 9 9.36 15.96 59.01
CA GLY A 9 10.40 15.92 57.97
C GLY A 9 10.13 17.00 56.93
N ALA A 10 10.98 18.00 56.85
CA ALA A 10 10.97 19.00 55.78
C ALA A 10 11.40 18.38 54.46
N LEU A 11 10.47 18.25 53.51
CA LEU A 11 10.78 17.94 52.09
C LEU A 11 11.10 19.24 51.37
N ALA A 12 12.35 19.40 51.00
CA ALA A 12 12.79 20.40 50.02
C ALA A 12 12.24 20.00 48.61
N LEU A 13 11.28 20.75 48.08
CA LEU A 13 10.88 20.65 46.68
C LEU A 13 11.99 21.19 45.77
N GLY A 14 12.76 20.30 45.19
CA GLY A 14 13.57 20.62 44.02
C GLY A 14 12.66 20.80 42.83
N LEU A 15 12.47 22.02 42.33
CA LEU A 15 11.91 22.31 41.02
C LEU A 15 12.88 21.78 39.96
N VAL A 16 12.62 20.57 39.45
CA VAL A 16 13.18 20.13 38.17
C VAL A 16 12.35 20.78 37.08
N GLY A 17 12.93 21.79 36.44
CA GLY A 17 12.35 22.42 35.26
C GLY A 17 12.20 21.38 34.13
N LEU A 18 10.97 20.91 33.91
CA LEU A 18 10.62 20.27 32.65
C LEU A 18 10.68 21.30 31.52
N THR A 19 11.85 21.42 30.90
CA THR A 19 11.94 22.04 29.58
C THR A 19 11.20 21.12 28.63
N GLY A 20 9.94 21.46 28.34
CA GLY A 20 9.16 20.85 27.27
C GLY A 20 9.88 21.08 25.94
N CYS A 21 10.52 20.05 25.40
CA CYS A 21 10.92 20.01 24.01
C CYS A 21 9.65 19.96 23.16
N GLY A 22 9.12 21.13 22.80
CA GLY A 22 8.21 21.28 21.66
C GLY A 22 8.97 20.84 20.42
N GLY A 23 8.47 19.78 19.75
CA GLY A 23 9.15 19.16 18.64
C GLY A 23 9.29 20.09 17.44
N SER A 24 10.49 20.54 17.18
CA SER A 24 10.90 21.00 15.84
C SER A 24 11.27 19.75 15.05
N SER A 25 10.69 19.57 13.86
CA SER A 25 10.91 18.40 12.99
C SER A 25 12.35 18.33 12.41
N SER A 26 13.19 19.30 12.68
CA SER A 26 14.63 19.29 12.41
C SER A 26 15.39 20.07 13.50
N GLY A 27 16.45 19.48 14.00
CA GLY A 27 17.38 20.04 14.97
C GLY A 27 18.82 19.84 14.52
N SER A 28 19.81 20.30 15.29
CA SER A 28 21.22 19.93 15.08
C SER A 28 21.58 18.78 16.02
N THR A 29 22.31 17.80 15.50
CA THR A 29 22.93 16.75 16.30
C THR A 29 24.14 17.30 17.05
N SER A 30 24.68 16.56 18.02
CA SER A 30 25.88 16.94 18.77
C SER A 30 27.13 17.10 17.90
N ASP A 31 27.17 16.49 16.71
CA ASP A 31 28.23 16.57 15.71
C ASP A 31 27.96 17.64 14.62
N GLY A 32 26.97 18.51 14.83
CA GLY A 32 26.65 19.63 13.95
C GLY A 32 25.86 19.30 12.69
N LYS A 33 25.43 18.05 12.52
CA LYS A 33 24.61 17.65 11.38
C LYS A 33 23.15 18.09 11.56
N THR A 34 22.44 18.29 10.44
CA THR A 34 21.01 18.51 10.46
C THR A 34 20.29 17.21 10.77
N ALA A 35 19.60 17.16 11.90
CA ALA A 35 18.77 16.01 12.27
C ALA A 35 17.43 16.06 11.51
N MET A 36 17.04 14.94 10.92
CA MET A 36 15.75 14.76 10.24
C MET A 36 15.09 13.47 10.70
N THR A 37 13.82 13.53 11.02
CA THR A 37 13.01 12.33 11.24
C THR A 37 12.31 11.95 9.95
N TRP A 38 12.34 10.66 9.64
CA TRP A 38 11.64 10.05 8.51
C TRP A 38 10.57 9.11 9.02
N ALA A 39 9.30 9.46 8.78
CA ALA A 39 8.16 8.60 9.09
C ALA A 39 7.94 7.61 7.95
N MET A 40 7.81 6.33 8.30
CA MET A 40 7.60 5.21 7.38
C MET A 40 6.76 4.12 8.02
N TRP A 41 5.95 3.41 7.26
CA TRP A 41 5.36 2.15 7.73
C TRP A 41 6.36 1.02 7.63
N VAL A 42 6.24 0.09 8.56
CA VAL A 42 7.11 -1.08 8.65
C VAL A 42 6.27 -2.35 8.83
N GLY A 43 6.61 -3.39 8.09
CA GLY A 43 5.94 -4.69 8.15
C GLY A 43 6.43 -5.60 9.29
N GLY A 44 7.47 -5.18 10.00
CA GLY A 44 8.08 -5.94 11.10
C GLY A 44 9.55 -5.58 11.30
N THR A 45 10.21 -6.31 12.20
CA THR A 45 11.59 -5.98 12.62
C THR A 45 12.60 -6.01 11.46
N GLU A 46 12.50 -6.97 10.55
CA GLU A 46 13.44 -7.06 9.41
C GLU A 46 13.19 -5.94 8.39
N ASP A 47 11.93 -5.59 8.14
CA ASP A 47 11.58 -4.47 7.27
C ASP A 47 12.07 -3.14 7.86
N GLN A 48 11.93 -2.96 9.18
CA GLN A 48 12.47 -1.79 9.87
C GLN A 48 13.99 -1.66 9.69
N LYS A 49 14.74 -2.75 9.85
CA LYS A 49 16.20 -2.74 9.64
C LYS A 49 16.58 -2.35 8.20
N ASN A 50 15.82 -2.79 7.21
CA ASN A 50 16.04 -2.40 5.83
C ASN A 50 15.89 -0.88 5.63
N TRP A 51 14.85 -0.28 6.24
CA TRP A 51 14.64 1.17 6.18
C TRP A 51 15.69 1.95 7.00
N GLU A 52 16.10 1.44 8.15
CA GLU A 52 17.20 2.01 8.94
C GLU A 52 18.51 2.02 8.13
N LYS A 53 18.79 0.92 7.39
CA LYS A 53 19.94 0.87 6.48
C LYS A 53 19.89 1.97 5.41
N VAL A 54 18.73 2.21 4.81
CA VAL A 54 18.54 3.31 3.85
C VAL A 54 18.81 4.65 4.51
N ALA A 55 18.25 4.90 5.71
CA ALA A 55 18.47 6.14 6.45
C ALA A 55 19.96 6.39 6.77
N ASP A 56 20.68 5.36 7.19
CA ASP A 56 22.11 5.44 7.50
C ASP A 56 22.96 5.63 6.24
N GLU A 57 22.66 4.93 5.17
CA GLU A 57 23.37 5.06 3.89
C GLU A 57 23.23 6.48 3.33
N VAL A 58 22.03 7.01 3.28
CA VAL A 58 21.75 8.37 2.79
C VAL A 58 22.41 9.42 3.71
N SER A 59 22.33 9.23 5.03
CA SER A 59 23.01 10.11 6.00
C SER A 59 24.52 10.14 5.80
N ASN A 60 25.14 8.98 5.49
CA ASN A 60 26.57 8.88 5.24
C ASN A 60 26.96 9.51 3.90
N THR A 61 26.15 9.33 2.87
CA THR A 61 26.39 9.92 1.53
C THR A 61 26.34 11.45 1.59
N LEU A 62 25.36 12.03 2.28
CA LEU A 62 25.22 13.49 2.39
C LEU A 62 26.22 14.12 3.37
N GLY A 63 26.59 13.40 4.43
CA GLY A 63 27.56 13.83 5.41
C GLY A 63 27.10 14.91 6.41
N ASP A 64 26.24 15.82 6.00
CA ASP A 64 25.75 16.96 6.78
C ASP A 64 24.30 16.80 7.30
N VAL A 65 23.70 15.61 7.08
CA VAL A 65 22.36 15.22 7.54
C VAL A 65 22.44 13.93 8.35
N LYS A 66 21.60 13.82 9.37
CA LYS A 66 21.33 12.55 10.10
C LYS A 66 19.86 12.23 10.01
N ILE A 67 19.50 11.18 9.28
CA ILE A 67 18.14 10.70 9.14
C ILE A 67 17.87 9.64 10.20
N THR A 68 16.77 9.77 10.92
CA THR A 68 16.31 8.79 11.92
C THR A 68 14.93 8.28 11.52
N LEU A 69 14.80 6.97 11.39
CA LEU A 69 13.53 6.33 11.06
C LEU A 69 12.55 6.41 12.24
N GLN A 70 11.29 6.76 11.95
CA GLN A 70 10.14 6.61 12.83
C GLN A 70 9.18 5.61 12.20
N GLY A 71 9.27 4.34 12.61
CA GLY A 71 8.43 3.25 12.11
C GLY A 71 7.03 3.26 12.76
N SER A 72 6.03 2.82 12.00
CA SER A 72 4.68 2.51 12.48
C SER A 72 4.12 1.34 11.67
N THR A 73 3.10 0.61 12.18
CA THR A 73 2.39 -0.35 11.33
C THR A 73 1.71 0.37 10.16
N PHE A 74 1.46 -0.33 9.07
CA PHE A 74 0.80 0.26 7.90
C PHE A 74 -0.58 0.84 8.25
N GLN A 75 -1.35 0.15 9.07
CA GLN A 75 -2.70 0.59 9.46
C GLN A 75 -2.69 1.85 10.32
N ASP A 76 -1.76 1.94 11.29
CA ASP A 76 -1.68 3.09 12.21
C ASP A 76 -1.03 4.30 11.55
N TYR A 77 -0.19 4.08 10.53
CA TYR A 77 0.63 5.11 9.91
C TYR A 77 -0.20 6.29 9.40
N PHE A 78 -1.23 6.03 8.61
CA PHE A 78 -1.99 7.10 7.95
C PHE A 78 -2.84 7.91 8.93
N THR A 79 -3.46 7.27 9.92
CA THR A 79 -4.20 7.96 10.99
C THR A 79 -3.26 8.88 11.78
N LYS A 80 -2.09 8.37 12.16
CA LYS A 80 -1.07 9.13 12.87
C LYS A 80 -0.56 10.28 12.02
N MET A 81 -0.25 10.03 10.74
CA MET A 81 0.33 11.02 9.85
C MET A 81 -0.66 12.14 9.51
N SER A 82 -1.93 11.82 9.22
CA SER A 82 -2.99 12.83 9.06
C SER A 82 -3.07 13.75 10.26
N THR A 83 -3.05 13.20 11.48
CA THR A 83 -3.08 13.98 12.71
C THR A 83 -1.84 14.86 12.86
N GLN A 84 -0.65 14.32 12.61
CA GLN A 84 0.60 15.07 12.75
C GLN A 84 0.75 16.19 11.72
N LEU A 85 0.35 15.94 10.46
CA LEU A 85 0.35 16.96 9.41
C LEU A 85 -0.64 18.09 9.73
N SER A 86 -1.83 17.77 10.24
CA SER A 86 -2.85 18.77 10.61
C SER A 86 -2.46 19.57 11.85
N SER A 87 -1.74 18.99 12.80
CA SER A 87 -1.29 19.65 14.05
C SER A 87 0.08 20.32 13.93
N ASN A 88 0.69 20.35 12.76
CA ASN A 88 2.03 20.89 12.52
C ASN A 88 3.13 20.21 13.38
N THR A 89 3.01 18.91 13.62
CA THR A 89 3.99 18.11 14.37
C THR A 89 4.58 16.97 13.54
N ALA A 90 4.32 16.97 12.22
CA ALA A 90 4.81 15.92 11.33
C ALA A 90 6.34 15.92 11.21
N PRO A 91 6.96 14.73 11.04
CA PRO A 91 8.36 14.61 10.68
C PRO A 91 8.70 15.35 9.38
N CYS A 92 9.98 15.66 9.19
CA CYS A 92 10.43 16.34 7.98
C CYS A 92 10.21 15.49 6.72
N LEU A 93 10.57 14.19 6.77
CA LEU A 93 10.38 13.24 5.68
C LEU A 93 9.17 12.34 5.99
N VAL A 94 8.28 12.20 5.02
CA VAL A 94 7.00 11.51 5.17
C VAL A 94 6.80 10.54 4.03
N ALA A 95 6.47 9.28 4.33
CA ALA A 95 6.04 8.33 3.32
C ALA A 95 4.59 8.62 2.88
N VAL A 96 4.36 8.58 1.58
CA VAL A 96 3.06 8.85 0.95
C VAL A 96 2.69 7.68 0.05
N GLN A 97 1.51 7.12 0.24
CA GLN A 97 0.92 6.15 -0.69
C GLN A 97 0.13 6.91 -1.76
N SER A 98 0.21 6.49 -3.02
CA SER A 98 -0.48 7.13 -4.15
C SER A 98 -1.99 7.29 -3.92
N LEU A 99 -2.61 6.35 -3.20
CA LEU A 99 -4.03 6.37 -2.86
C LEU A 99 -4.41 7.44 -1.82
N ARG A 100 -3.43 8.09 -1.18
CA ARG A 100 -3.64 9.06 -0.08
C ARG A 100 -3.00 10.42 -0.34
N THR A 101 -2.44 10.63 -1.52
CA THR A 101 -1.79 11.91 -1.88
C THR A 101 -2.77 13.07 -1.74
N ALA A 102 -3.98 12.94 -2.26
CA ALA A 102 -5.00 13.99 -2.18
C ALA A 102 -5.40 14.34 -0.74
N GLN A 103 -5.41 13.34 0.16
CA GLN A 103 -5.73 13.52 1.58
C GLN A 103 -4.61 14.22 2.35
N LEU A 104 -3.34 13.90 2.04
CA LEU A 104 -2.18 14.36 2.80
C LEU A 104 -1.59 15.69 2.28
N LYS A 105 -1.90 16.08 1.04
CA LYS A 105 -1.29 17.20 0.31
C LYS A 105 -1.26 18.52 1.09
N ASP A 106 -2.31 18.81 1.85
CA ASP A 106 -2.43 20.09 2.55
C ASP A 106 -1.38 20.29 3.65
N GLY A 107 -0.83 19.20 4.19
CA GLY A 107 0.28 19.19 5.14
C GLY A 107 1.66 19.00 4.50
N MET A 108 1.70 18.74 3.17
CA MET A 108 2.93 18.42 2.43
C MET A 108 3.43 19.61 1.62
N LEU A 109 4.74 19.68 1.43
CA LEU A 109 5.38 20.67 0.56
C LEU A 109 5.29 20.19 -0.90
N PRO A 110 4.78 21.02 -1.85
CA PRO A 110 4.92 20.73 -3.28
C PRO A 110 6.38 20.67 -3.69
N LEU A 111 6.75 19.67 -4.48
CA LEU A 111 8.15 19.41 -4.82
C LEU A 111 8.59 20.03 -6.16
N ASP A 112 7.69 20.59 -6.95
CA ASP A 112 7.94 21.02 -8.33
C ASP A 112 9.10 22.01 -8.45
N ASP A 113 9.17 23.03 -7.59
CA ASP A 113 10.26 23.99 -7.57
C ASP A 113 11.60 23.34 -7.16
N LEU A 114 11.58 22.41 -6.22
CA LEU A 114 12.77 21.67 -5.80
C LEU A 114 13.24 20.71 -6.89
N VAL A 115 12.33 20.04 -7.59
CA VAL A 115 12.61 19.22 -8.77
C VAL A 115 13.30 20.04 -9.84
N LYS A 116 12.73 21.21 -10.19
CA LYS A 116 13.30 22.13 -11.19
C LYS A 116 14.65 22.67 -10.76
N LYS A 117 14.78 23.16 -9.52
CA LYS A 117 16.04 23.71 -8.95
C LYS A 117 17.19 22.70 -8.99
N ASN A 118 16.86 21.43 -8.78
CA ASN A 118 17.85 20.35 -8.72
C ASN A 118 18.00 19.58 -10.04
N ASN A 119 17.34 19.99 -11.11
CA ASN A 119 17.33 19.30 -12.43
C ASN A 119 17.07 17.79 -12.30
N LEU A 120 16.12 17.38 -11.43
CA LEU A 120 15.78 15.98 -11.27
C LEU A 120 14.95 15.51 -12.47
N ASP A 121 15.45 14.48 -13.16
CA ASP A 121 14.71 13.86 -14.26
C ASP A 121 13.58 12.97 -13.71
N LEU A 122 12.35 13.44 -13.86
CA LEU A 122 11.14 12.68 -13.50
C LEU A 122 10.82 11.60 -14.55
N GLY A 123 11.34 11.69 -15.78
CA GLY A 123 11.16 10.68 -16.83
C GLY A 123 11.86 9.35 -16.53
N ALA A 124 12.78 9.33 -15.56
CA ALA A 124 13.40 8.10 -15.07
C ALA A 124 12.49 7.24 -14.18
N PHE A 125 11.36 7.81 -13.74
CA PHE A 125 10.38 7.12 -12.88
C PHE A 125 9.16 6.66 -13.68
N ASP A 126 8.45 5.68 -13.15
CA ASP A 126 7.19 5.22 -13.69
C ASP A 126 6.17 6.38 -13.73
N PRO A 127 5.58 6.67 -14.91
CA PRO A 127 4.69 7.82 -15.07
C PRO A 127 3.38 7.68 -14.28
N SER A 128 2.93 6.45 -14.00
CA SER A 128 1.73 6.22 -13.19
C SER A 128 1.96 6.68 -11.75
N MET A 129 3.18 6.52 -11.23
CA MET A 129 3.52 6.94 -9.88
C MET A 129 3.77 8.45 -9.77
N ILE A 130 4.36 9.07 -10.78
CA ILE A 130 4.41 10.55 -10.85
C ILE A 130 2.98 11.11 -10.80
N LYS A 131 2.04 10.54 -11.58
CA LYS A 131 0.63 10.93 -11.54
C LYS A 131 -0.02 10.63 -10.18
N GLY A 132 0.18 9.42 -9.63
CA GLY A 132 -0.44 8.97 -8.37
C GLY A 132 0.06 9.72 -7.14
N LEU A 133 1.29 10.26 -7.17
CA LEU A 133 1.88 11.06 -6.09
C LEU A 133 1.74 12.58 -6.34
N SER A 134 0.94 12.95 -7.32
CA SER A 134 0.56 14.34 -7.62
C SER A 134 -0.91 14.58 -7.26
N ALA A 135 -1.22 15.81 -6.86
CA ALA A 135 -2.58 16.32 -6.68
C ALA A 135 -2.61 17.81 -7.04
N ASP A 136 -3.71 18.30 -7.60
CA ASP A 136 -3.87 19.70 -8.02
C ASP A 136 -2.70 20.20 -8.90
N ASN A 137 -2.21 19.33 -9.79
CA ASN A 137 -1.07 19.57 -10.69
C ASN A 137 0.29 19.80 -9.99
N ASN A 138 0.44 19.43 -8.72
CA ASN A 138 1.71 19.49 -7.99
C ASN A 138 2.15 18.08 -7.56
N LEU A 139 3.45 17.82 -7.61
CA LEU A 139 4.07 16.60 -7.10
C LEU A 139 4.33 16.75 -5.59
N TYR A 140 3.92 15.77 -4.78
CA TYR A 140 4.08 15.80 -3.32
C TYR A 140 5.07 14.76 -2.78
N ALA A 141 5.43 13.75 -3.57
CA ALA A 141 6.43 12.77 -3.17
C ALA A 141 7.21 12.26 -4.37
N LEU A 142 8.50 11.91 -4.18
CA LEU A 142 9.31 11.19 -5.16
C LEU A 142 9.05 9.70 -5.01
N PRO A 143 8.72 8.98 -6.10
CA PRO A 143 8.35 7.57 -6.03
C PRO A 143 9.52 6.67 -5.63
N TYR A 144 9.27 5.64 -4.79
CA TYR A 144 10.25 4.59 -4.55
C TYR A 144 9.79 3.23 -5.10
N ASP A 145 8.51 2.91 -5.01
CA ASP A 145 7.96 1.68 -5.57
C ASP A 145 6.75 1.93 -6.48
N VAL A 146 6.43 0.91 -7.23
CA VAL A 146 5.25 0.84 -8.11
C VAL A 146 4.84 -0.61 -8.21
N GLY A 147 3.58 -0.85 -8.50
CA GLY A 147 3.19 -2.19 -8.91
C GLY A 147 1.73 -2.30 -9.31
N PRO A 148 1.45 -3.03 -10.40
CA PRO A 148 0.10 -3.43 -10.72
C PRO A 148 -0.41 -4.44 -9.68
N VAL A 149 -1.69 -4.40 -9.36
CA VAL A 149 -2.32 -5.48 -8.61
C VAL A 149 -2.36 -6.73 -9.49
N MET A 150 -1.94 -7.85 -8.89
CA MET A 150 -1.76 -9.14 -9.55
C MET A 150 -2.45 -10.25 -8.75
N MET A 151 -2.44 -11.45 -9.29
CA MET A 151 -2.87 -12.65 -8.59
C MET A 151 -1.67 -13.52 -8.24
N PHE A 152 -1.54 -13.85 -6.96
CA PHE A 152 -0.60 -14.84 -6.46
C PHE A 152 -1.30 -16.20 -6.41
N TYR A 153 -0.57 -17.29 -6.68
CA TYR A 153 -1.14 -18.61 -6.63
C TYR A 153 -0.21 -19.64 -5.97
N ASN A 154 -0.81 -20.61 -5.33
CA ASN A 154 -0.16 -21.77 -4.73
C ASN A 154 0.02 -22.86 -5.81
N LYS A 155 1.24 -22.94 -6.37
CA LYS A 155 1.55 -23.90 -7.44
C LYS A 155 1.29 -25.36 -7.01
N ASP A 156 1.56 -25.68 -5.76
CA ASP A 156 1.43 -27.06 -5.27
C ASP A 156 -0.07 -27.48 -5.24
N MET A 157 -1.00 -26.57 -4.98
CA MET A 157 -2.44 -26.86 -5.08
C MET A 157 -2.88 -27.06 -6.53
N PHE A 158 -2.34 -26.29 -7.49
CA PHE A 158 -2.62 -26.49 -8.91
C PHE A 158 -2.10 -27.83 -9.39
N ASP A 159 -0.86 -28.18 -9.04
CA ASP A 159 -0.25 -29.45 -9.39
C ASP A 159 -1.04 -30.64 -8.77
N ALA A 160 -1.42 -30.54 -7.51
CA ALA A 160 -2.18 -31.59 -6.81
C ALA A 160 -3.60 -31.81 -7.39
N ALA A 161 -4.22 -30.73 -7.91
CA ALA A 161 -5.53 -30.80 -8.54
C ALA A 161 -5.47 -31.16 -10.04
N GLY A 162 -4.28 -31.31 -10.62
CA GLY A 162 -4.09 -31.51 -12.06
C GLY A 162 -4.60 -30.35 -12.90
N VAL A 163 -4.57 -29.12 -12.35
CA VAL A 163 -4.99 -27.89 -13.03
C VAL A 163 -3.76 -27.18 -13.56
N PRO A 164 -3.70 -26.84 -14.85
CA PRO A 164 -2.60 -26.04 -15.37
C PRO A 164 -2.49 -24.70 -14.65
N VAL A 165 -1.27 -24.27 -14.35
CA VAL A 165 -1.05 -22.93 -13.77
C VAL A 165 -1.52 -21.83 -14.72
N PRO A 166 -2.10 -20.74 -14.22
CA PRO A 166 -2.64 -19.69 -15.05
C PRO A 166 -1.52 -18.91 -15.78
N LYS A 167 -1.77 -18.52 -17.02
CA LYS A 167 -0.88 -17.68 -17.81
C LYS A 167 -1.29 -16.22 -17.69
N ALA A 168 -0.37 -15.29 -17.91
CA ALA A 168 -0.69 -13.89 -18.02
C ALA A 168 -1.76 -13.66 -19.11
N GLY A 169 -2.75 -12.82 -18.80
CA GLY A 169 -3.87 -12.52 -19.70
C GLY A 169 -5.00 -13.57 -19.74
N TRP A 170 -5.03 -14.53 -18.79
CA TRP A 170 -6.11 -15.50 -18.69
C TRP A 170 -7.48 -14.85 -18.46
N THR A 171 -8.54 -15.56 -18.80
CA THR A 171 -9.91 -15.04 -18.78
C THR A 171 -10.62 -15.36 -17.46
N SER A 172 -11.72 -14.62 -17.18
CA SER A 172 -12.60 -14.90 -16.04
C SER A 172 -13.27 -16.28 -16.15
N ASP A 173 -13.54 -16.78 -17.36
CA ASP A 173 -14.10 -18.12 -17.56
C ASP A 173 -13.07 -19.20 -17.24
N GLU A 174 -11.81 -19.03 -17.68
CA GLU A 174 -10.70 -19.91 -17.30
C GLU A 174 -10.45 -19.89 -15.80
N PHE A 175 -10.54 -18.72 -15.16
CA PHE A 175 -10.45 -18.60 -13.71
C PHE A 175 -11.54 -19.41 -13.01
N VAL A 176 -12.81 -19.23 -13.38
CA VAL A 176 -13.93 -19.96 -12.75
C VAL A 176 -13.81 -21.46 -12.99
N ALA A 177 -13.40 -21.89 -14.18
CA ALA A 177 -13.18 -23.30 -14.49
C ALA A 177 -12.06 -23.94 -13.64
N ALA A 178 -10.94 -23.23 -13.47
CA ALA A 178 -9.85 -23.65 -12.60
C ALA A 178 -10.30 -23.64 -11.13
N ALA A 179 -10.98 -22.56 -10.69
CA ALA A 179 -11.44 -22.38 -9.33
C ALA A 179 -12.34 -23.52 -8.84
N LYS A 180 -13.25 -24.00 -9.68
CA LYS A 180 -14.10 -25.17 -9.37
C LYS A 180 -13.30 -26.43 -9.08
N LYS A 181 -12.23 -26.66 -9.84
CA LYS A 181 -11.36 -27.85 -9.65
C LYS A 181 -10.46 -27.72 -8.41
N LEU A 182 -10.08 -26.49 -8.05
CA LEU A 182 -9.25 -26.20 -6.89
C LEU A 182 -10.03 -26.17 -5.57
N SER A 183 -11.36 -25.98 -5.64
CA SER A 183 -12.23 -25.89 -4.45
C SER A 183 -12.73 -27.26 -4.03
N THR A 184 -11.84 -28.05 -3.46
CA THR A 184 -12.12 -29.44 -3.02
C THR A 184 -11.51 -29.67 -1.63
N ASN A 185 -11.99 -30.70 -0.94
CA ASN A 185 -11.45 -31.15 0.35
C ASN A 185 -11.37 -30.04 1.43
N GLY A 186 -12.36 -29.16 1.47
CA GLY A 186 -12.41 -28.04 2.43
C GLY A 186 -11.48 -26.88 2.11
N LYS A 187 -10.82 -26.90 0.95
CA LYS A 187 -10.06 -25.76 0.42
C LYS A 187 -10.91 -24.97 -0.57
N HIS A 188 -10.52 -23.72 -0.80
CA HIS A 188 -11.17 -22.84 -1.75
C HIS A 188 -10.17 -22.33 -2.80
N ALA A 189 -10.67 -21.87 -3.92
CA ALA A 189 -9.81 -21.30 -4.96
C ALA A 189 -9.26 -19.94 -4.55
N ILE A 190 -10.09 -19.08 -3.97
CA ILE A 190 -9.73 -17.71 -3.57
C ILE A 190 -10.56 -17.32 -2.34
N ALA A 191 -9.99 -16.55 -1.43
CA ALA A 191 -10.77 -15.89 -0.39
C ALA A 191 -11.13 -14.46 -0.82
N PRO A 192 -12.33 -13.98 -0.48
CA PRO A 192 -12.76 -12.65 -0.84
C PRO A 192 -12.02 -11.59 -0.03
N THR A 193 -12.02 -10.36 -0.52
CA THR A 193 -11.43 -9.20 0.15
C THR A 193 -12.41 -8.03 0.17
N THR A 194 -12.29 -7.18 1.17
CA THR A 194 -12.97 -5.87 1.25
C THR A 194 -12.01 -4.70 1.08
N SER A 195 -10.71 -4.97 0.87
CA SER A 195 -9.74 -3.92 0.56
C SER A 195 -10.13 -3.22 -0.73
N ASP A 196 -10.26 -1.90 -0.68
CA ASP A 196 -10.63 -1.03 -1.78
C ASP A 196 -9.77 -1.29 -3.03
N LEU A 197 -8.45 -1.23 -2.89
CA LEU A 197 -7.51 -1.46 -3.99
C LEU A 197 -7.72 -2.83 -4.65
N PHE A 198 -7.91 -3.89 -3.86
CA PHE A 198 -7.97 -5.25 -4.40
C PHE A 198 -9.34 -5.58 -4.98
N ILE A 199 -10.43 -5.18 -4.31
CA ILE A 199 -11.78 -5.43 -4.83
C ILE A 199 -12.06 -4.60 -6.08
N GLU A 200 -11.64 -3.33 -6.10
CA GLU A 200 -11.79 -2.49 -7.29
C GLU A 200 -10.91 -2.99 -8.44
N SER A 201 -9.67 -3.47 -8.17
CA SER A 201 -8.83 -4.09 -9.19
C SER A 201 -9.47 -5.33 -9.80
N GLN A 202 -10.09 -6.16 -8.98
CA GLN A 202 -10.79 -7.36 -9.46
C GLN A 202 -12.00 -6.99 -10.34
N ILE A 203 -12.76 -5.99 -9.94
CA ILE A 203 -13.96 -5.54 -10.66
C ILE A 203 -13.58 -4.84 -11.98
N ILE A 204 -12.57 -3.97 -11.97
CA ILE A 204 -12.13 -3.30 -13.21
C ILE A 204 -11.57 -4.30 -14.22
N ALA A 205 -10.86 -5.35 -13.78
CA ALA A 205 -10.38 -6.42 -14.65
C ALA A 205 -11.53 -7.20 -15.29
N TYR A 206 -12.57 -7.47 -14.50
CA TYR A 206 -13.72 -8.24 -14.94
C TYR A 206 -14.60 -7.47 -15.93
N ASN A 207 -15.10 -6.29 -15.56
CA ASN A 207 -16.10 -5.58 -16.38
C ASN A 207 -15.83 -4.08 -16.60
N GLY A 208 -14.73 -3.53 -16.05
CA GLY A 208 -14.39 -2.11 -16.20
C GLY A 208 -15.08 -1.18 -15.20
N GLY A 209 -15.90 -1.70 -14.27
CA GLY A 209 -16.59 -0.93 -13.23
C GLY A 209 -15.63 -0.30 -12.24
N ARG A 210 -15.92 0.93 -11.80
CA ARG A 210 -15.13 1.64 -10.79
C ARG A 210 -16.01 2.61 -10.00
N VAL A 211 -15.80 2.69 -8.70
CA VAL A 211 -16.47 3.67 -7.84
C VAL A 211 -15.75 5.01 -7.89
N LEU A 212 -14.43 5.00 -7.83
CA LEU A 212 -13.62 6.21 -7.90
C LEU A 212 -13.22 6.46 -9.36
N LYS A 213 -13.78 7.52 -9.95
CA LYS A 213 -13.55 7.91 -11.34
C LYS A 213 -12.17 8.54 -11.53
N GLU A 214 -11.68 8.64 -12.77
CA GLU A 214 -10.36 9.17 -13.10
C GLU A 214 -10.14 10.64 -12.68
N ASP A 215 -11.22 11.39 -12.57
CA ASP A 215 -11.22 12.79 -12.12
C ASP A 215 -11.29 12.92 -10.57
N GLY A 216 -11.29 11.80 -9.86
CA GLY A 216 -11.37 11.76 -8.40
C GLY A 216 -12.79 11.81 -7.84
N THR A 217 -13.84 11.86 -8.68
CA THR A 217 -15.23 11.78 -8.17
C THR A 217 -15.59 10.38 -7.71
N ILE A 218 -16.34 10.28 -6.61
CA ILE A 218 -16.92 9.01 -6.14
C ILE A 218 -18.32 8.84 -6.74
N ASP A 219 -18.51 7.76 -7.47
CA ASP A 219 -19.81 7.34 -8.01
C ASP A 219 -20.16 5.95 -7.47
N ALA A 220 -20.66 5.92 -6.23
CA ALA A 220 -21.12 4.68 -5.62
C ALA A 220 -22.44 4.14 -6.26
N GLY A 221 -23.05 4.91 -7.17
CA GLY A 221 -24.19 4.49 -7.98
C GLY A 221 -23.83 3.79 -9.29
N ASP A 222 -22.54 3.61 -9.60
CA ASP A 222 -22.10 2.97 -10.84
C ASP A 222 -22.64 1.54 -10.96
N SER A 223 -23.53 1.33 -11.94
CA SER A 223 -24.18 0.03 -12.15
C SER A 223 -23.19 -1.03 -12.67
N THR A 224 -22.13 -0.63 -13.37
CA THR A 224 -21.09 -1.55 -13.86
C THR A 224 -20.28 -2.07 -12.68
N PHE A 225 -19.95 -1.19 -11.72
CA PHE A 225 -19.29 -1.63 -10.49
C PHE A 225 -20.18 -2.58 -9.69
N ALA A 226 -21.47 -2.25 -9.52
CA ALA A 226 -22.42 -3.12 -8.80
C ALA A 226 -22.54 -4.50 -9.46
N GLN A 227 -22.53 -4.60 -10.80
CA GLN A 227 -22.50 -5.88 -11.52
C GLN A 227 -21.20 -6.65 -11.28
N GLY A 228 -20.05 -5.96 -11.26
CA GLY A 228 -18.77 -6.58 -10.94
C GLY A 228 -18.71 -7.10 -9.49
N LEU A 229 -19.24 -6.32 -8.54
CA LEU A 229 -19.37 -6.74 -7.14
C LEU A 229 -20.30 -7.96 -7.02
N GLN A 230 -21.38 -8.01 -7.81
CA GLN A 230 -22.25 -9.18 -7.83
C GLN A 230 -21.53 -10.42 -8.35
N TRP A 231 -20.70 -10.28 -9.39
CA TRP A 231 -19.86 -11.39 -9.87
C TRP A 231 -18.89 -11.89 -8.79
N VAL A 232 -18.22 -10.99 -8.06
CA VAL A 232 -17.37 -11.37 -6.91
C VAL A 232 -18.20 -12.12 -5.85
N SER A 233 -19.39 -11.62 -5.51
CA SER A 233 -20.30 -12.27 -4.55
C SER A 233 -20.75 -13.66 -5.01
N ASP A 234 -20.95 -13.82 -6.31
CA ASP A 234 -21.35 -15.10 -6.93
C ASP A 234 -20.25 -16.16 -6.82
N LEU A 235 -18.97 -15.80 -6.74
CA LEU A 235 -17.88 -16.76 -6.45
C LEU A 235 -18.11 -17.47 -5.10
N THR A 236 -18.63 -16.77 -4.11
CA THR A 236 -19.01 -17.35 -2.80
C THR A 236 -20.36 -18.04 -2.85
N ASN A 237 -21.39 -17.38 -3.40
CA ASN A 237 -22.79 -17.80 -3.21
C ASN A 237 -23.29 -18.78 -4.27
N LYS A 238 -22.83 -18.67 -5.52
CA LYS A 238 -23.26 -19.53 -6.65
C LYS A 238 -22.20 -20.55 -7.01
N GLU A 239 -20.99 -20.08 -7.28
CA GLU A 239 -19.89 -20.94 -7.74
C GLU A 239 -19.28 -21.79 -6.62
N LYS A 240 -19.44 -21.37 -5.35
CA LYS A 240 -18.90 -22.04 -4.15
C LYS A 240 -17.38 -22.24 -4.16
N VAL A 241 -16.66 -21.35 -4.83
CA VAL A 241 -15.19 -21.39 -4.96
C VAL A 241 -14.46 -20.48 -3.98
N SER A 242 -15.22 -19.73 -3.20
CA SER A 242 -14.71 -18.76 -2.21
C SER A 242 -15.45 -18.99 -0.88
N PRO A 243 -14.78 -18.90 0.28
CA PRO A 243 -15.45 -18.97 1.58
C PRO A 243 -16.28 -17.71 1.85
N GLN A 244 -17.17 -17.78 2.83
CA GLN A 244 -17.78 -16.57 3.37
C GLN A 244 -16.76 -15.73 4.14
N LEU A 245 -16.94 -14.42 4.12
CA LEU A 245 -16.16 -13.49 4.96
C LEU A 245 -16.66 -13.55 6.41
N PRO A 246 -15.78 -13.79 7.39
CA PRO A 246 -16.20 -13.77 8.81
C PRO A 246 -16.51 -12.36 9.31
N GLY A 247 -16.03 -11.32 8.59
CA GLY A 247 -16.22 -9.90 8.91
C GLY A 247 -15.47 -9.01 7.92
N GLY A 248 -15.47 -7.71 8.13
CA GLY A 248 -14.73 -6.73 7.33
C GLY A 248 -13.22 -6.71 7.65
N ASP A 249 -12.55 -7.83 7.53
CA ASP A 249 -11.10 -7.96 7.71
C ASP A 249 -10.40 -7.97 6.35
N ALA A 250 -9.73 -6.87 6.02
CA ALA A 250 -8.99 -6.73 4.78
C ALA A 250 -7.80 -7.71 4.66
N SER A 251 -7.32 -8.28 5.77
CA SER A 251 -6.22 -9.25 5.80
C SER A 251 -6.70 -10.71 5.62
N PHE A 252 -8.00 -10.96 5.65
CA PHE A 252 -8.56 -12.32 5.58
C PHE A 252 -8.04 -13.10 4.37
N SER A 253 -8.10 -12.50 3.17
CA SER A 253 -7.68 -13.15 1.93
C SER A 253 -6.20 -13.56 1.95
N SER A 254 -5.31 -12.69 2.38
CA SER A 254 -3.88 -12.98 2.46
C SER A 254 -3.56 -14.03 3.54
N ASN A 255 -4.26 -13.98 4.67
CA ASN A 255 -4.10 -14.97 5.75
C ASN A 255 -4.52 -16.37 5.31
N GLU A 256 -5.66 -16.51 4.63
CA GLU A 256 -6.14 -17.78 4.08
C GLU A 256 -5.18 -18.36 3.02
N PHE A 257 -4.61 -17.48 2.19
CA PHE A 257 -3.60 -17.89 1.21
C PHE A 257 -2.32 -18.39 1.88
N LEU A 258 -1.76 -17.63 2.82
CA LEU A 258 -0.54 -18.01 3.54
C LEU A 258 -0.71 -19.28 4.36
N ALA A 259 -1.90 -19.52 4.90
CA ALA A 259 -2.27 -20.76 5.57
C ALA A 259 -2.42 -21.96 4.62
N GLY A 260 -2.41 -21.73 3.30
CA GLY A 260 -2.66 -22.73 2.27
C GLY A 260 -4.11 -23.21 2.24
N ASN A 261 -5.05 -22.42 2.72
CA ASN A 261 -6.49 -22.69 2.66
C ASN A 261 -7.10 -22.28 1.32
N THR A 262 -6.45 -21.35 0.61
CA THR A 262 -6.83 -20.95 -0.73
C THR A 262 -5.71 -21.13 -1.74
N ALA A 263 -6.10 -21.41 -2.98
CA ALA A 263 -5.15 -21.60 -4.08
C ALA A 263 -4.63 -20.27 -4.66
N MET A 264 -5.38 -19.19 -4.48
CA MET A 264 -5.06 -17.88 -5.06
C MET A 264 -5.36 -16.75 -4.07
N SER A 265 -4.65 -15.62 -4.23
CA SER A 265 -4.87 -14.37 -3.51
C SER A 265 -4.56 -13.18 -4.42
N ILE A 266 -5.25 -12.06 -4.23
CA ILE A 266 -4.98 -10.80 -4.93
C ILE A 266 -4.01 -9.99 -4.08
N ASP A 267 -2.90 -9.54 -4.69
CA ASP A 267 -1.90 -8.71 -4.02
C ASP A 267 -1.04 -7.96 -5.07
N GLY A 268 0.03 -7.31 -4.64
CA GLY A 268 0.97 -6.61 -5.50
C GLY A 268 2.43 -7.01 -5.29
N PRO A 269 3.35 -6.50 -6.12
CA PRO A 269 4.78 -6.82 -6.04
C PRO A 269 5.40 -6.57 -4.66
N TRP A 270 4.87 -5.59 -3.92
CA TRP A 270 5.33 -5.21 -2.57
C TRP A 270 5.21 -6.33 -1.54
N SER A 271 4.27 -7.26 -1.71
CA SER A 271 4.05 -8.38 -0.79
C SER A 271 4.88 -9.62 -1.10
N LEU A 272 5.51 -9.71 -2.29
CA LEU A 272 6.12 -10.95 -2.75
C LEU A 272 7.23 -11.46 -1.83
N LEU A 273 8.05 -10.58 -1.29
CA LEU A 273 9.12 -10.95 -0.36
C LEU A 273 8.53 -11.64 0.89
N ASP A 274 7.54 -11.02 1.49
CA ASP A 274 6.86 -11.53 2.68
C ASP A 274 6.10 -12.84 2.40
N VAL A 275 5.41 -12.90 1.27
CA VAL A 275 4.67 -14.11 0.86
C VAL A 275 5.64 -15.27 0.66
N LYS A 276 6.77 -15.07 -0.03
CA LYS A 276 7.80 -16.11 -0.21
C LYS A 276 8.41 -16.56 1.12
N ALA A 277 8.59 -15.66 2.06
CA ALA A 277 9.17 -15.98 3.37
C ALA A 277 8.20 -16.78 4.27
N LYS A 278 6.89 -16.53 4.16
CA LYS A 278 5.86 -17.11 5.03
C LYS A 278 5.16 -18.32 4.43
N ALA A 279 5.01 -18.39 3.10
CA ALA A 279 4.36 -19.50 2.42
C ALA A 279 5.16 -20.80 2.54
N LYS A 280 4.47 -21.89 2.88
CA LYS A 280 5.05 -23.23 2.95
C LYS A 280 4.86 -24.04 1.65
N PHE A 281 4.66 -23.33 0.54
CA PHE A 281 4.39 -23.87 -0.79
C PHE A 281 5.08 -23.01 -1.85
N LYS A 282 5.14 -23.51 -3.07
CA LYS A 282 5.70 -22.77 -4.21
C LYS A 282 4.72 -21.69 -4.68
N VAL A 283 5.16 -20.45 -4.61
CA VAL A 283 4.37 -19.27 -5.05
C VAL A 283 4.61 -19.02 -6.53
N GLY A 284 3.52 -18.78 -7.26
CA GLY A 284 3.55 -18.24 -8.60
C GLY A 284 2.75 -16.94 -8.67
N VAL A 285 2.92 -16.17 -9.75
CA VAL A 285 2.17 -14.94 -10.00
C VAL A 285 1.60 -14.92 -11.41
N THR A 286 0.44 -14.27 -11.57
CA THR A 286 -0.21 -14.06 -12.87
C THR A 286 -1.03 -12.76 -12.83
N THR A 287 -1.58 -12.35 -13.97
CA THR A 287 -2.50 -11.20 -14.03
C THR A 287 -3.83 -11.53 -13.37
N LEU A 288 -4.61 -10.51 -13.01
CA LEU A 288 -6.02 -10.70 -12.69
C LEU A 288 -6.77 -11.29 -13.88
N PRO A 289 -7.82 -12.11 -13.66
CA PRO A 289 -8.57 -12.71 -14.77
C PRO A 289 -9.35 -11.66 -15.55
N ALA A 290 -9.17 -11.65 -16.87
CA ALA A 290 -9.79 -10.70 -17.77
C ALA A 290 -11.23 -11.11 -18.12
N GLY A 291 -12.17 -10.20 -17.89
CA GLY A 291 -13.51 -10.28 -18.46
C GLY A 291 -13.72 -9.19 -19.53
N GLN A 292 -14.91 -8.61 -19.61
CA GLN A 292 -15.22 -7.53 -20.55
C GLN A 292 -14.41 -6.24 -20.26
N GLY A 293 -13.89 -6.09 -19.03
CA GLY A 293 -12.97 -5.02 -18.64
C GLY A 293 -11.58 -5.12 -19.27
N GLY A 294 -11.28 -6.22 -19.97
CA GLY A 294 -10.03 -6.42 -20.72
C GLY A 294 -8.81 -6.66 -19.84
N GLY A 295 -8.99 -7.15 -18.60
CA GLY A 295 -7.90 -7.43 -17.66
C GLY A 295 -7.17 -6.20 -17.14
N LYS A 296 -7.81 -5.02 -17.19
CA LYS A 296 -7.27 -3.81 -16.56
C LYS A 296 -7.01 -4.07 -15.08
N THR A 297 -6.00 -3.42 -14.54
CA THR A 297 -5.73 -3.47 -13.10
C THR A 297 -5.36 -2.10 -12.59
N PHE A 298 -5.52 -1.87 -11.29
CA PHE A 298 -4.96 -0.67 -10.69
C PHE A 298 -3.47 -0.85 -10.43
N SER A 299 -2.73 0.23 -10.67
CA SER A 299 -1.36 0.41 -10.21
C SER A 299 -1.37 1.27 -8.95
N ALA A 300 -0.66 0.82 -7.95
CA ALA A 300 -0.42 1.55 -6.71
C ALA A 300 1.08 1.55 -6.41
N GLY A 301 1.49 2.46 -5.57
CA GLY A 301 2.86 2.56 -5.11
C GLY A 301 3.00 3.70 -4.13
N SER A 302 4.22 4.01 -3.78
CA SER A 302 4.48 4.95 -2.71
C SER A 302 5.71 5.78 -3.01
N GLY A 303 5.81 6.89 -2.31
CA GLY A 303 6.93 7.81 -2.41
C GLY A 303 7.28 8.41 -1.07
N TRP A 304 8.32 9.21 -1.07
CA TRP A 304 8.72 10.00 0.08
C TRP A 304 8.63 11.48 -0.26
N GLY A 305 7.99 12.23 0.63
CA GLY A 305 7.78 13.65 0.48
C GLY A 305 8.29 14.43 1.69
N ILE A 306 8.08 15.73 1.65
CA ILE A 306 8.53 16.70 2.66
C ILE A 306 7.28 17.31 3.30
N SER A 307 7.20 17.32 4.63
CA SER A 307 6.14 18.04 5.32
C SER A 307 6.36 19.56 5.25
N LYS A 308 5.29 20.34 5.27
CA LYS A 308 5.38 21.83 5.32
C LYS A 308 6.11 22.35 6.57
N GLN A 309 6.19 21.53 7.64
CA GLN A 309 6.88 21.87 8.88
C GLN A 309 8.38 21.65 8.83
N CYS A 310 8.92 21.07 7.76
CA CYS A 310 10.35 20.85 7.63
C CYS A 310 11.13 22.17 7.53
N ALA A 311 11.96 22.46 8.51
CA ALA A 311 12.72 23.71 8.56
C ALA A 311 13.86 23.81 7.52
N THR A 312 14.25 22.68 6.91
CA THR A 312 15.37 22.56 5.97
C THR A 312 14.98 21.83 4.69
N PRO A 313 14.02 22.37 3.89
CA PRO A 313 13.45 21.66 2.74
C PRO A 313 14.49 21.34 1.65
N ASP A 314 15.49 22.18 1.43
CA ASP A 314 16.56 21.88 0.45
C ASP A 314 17.39 20.66 0.86
N LYS A 315 17.75 20.52 2.13
CA LYS A 315 18.45 19.35 2.64
C LYS A 315 17.56 18.10 2.63
N ALA A 316 16.27 18.27 2.95
CA ALA A 316 15.29 17.20 2.86
C ALA A 316 15.14 16.71 1.42
N PHE A 317 15.11 17.62 0.45
CA PHE A 317 15.04 17.24 -0.96
C PHE A 317 16.34 16.55 -1.44
N ALA A 318 17.50 16.98 -0.96
CA ALA A 318 18.76 16.26 -1.21
C ALA A 318 18.68 14.82 -0.67
N ALA A 319 18.13 14.63 0.53
CA ALA A 319 17.87 13.29 1.08
C ALA A 319 16.91 12.48 0.20
N LEU A 320 15.78 13.07 -0.24
CA LEU A 320 14.84 12.38 -1.13
C LEU A 320 15.49 11.95 -2.45
N LYS A 321 16.36 12.79 -3.04
CA LYS A 321 17.08 12.43 -4.26
C LYS A 321 17.96 11.21 -4.07
N GLU A 322 18.71 11.15 -2.97
CA GLU A 322 19.54 9.98 -2.65
C GLU A 322 18.68 8.76 -2.34
N MET A 323 17.64 8.90 -1.52
CA MET A 323 16.70 7.82 -1.17
C MET A 323 16.03 7.23 -2.43
N THR A 324 15.68 8.07 -3.42
CA THR A 324 15.08 7.64 -4.69
C THR A 324 16.08 7.50 -5.83
N GLY A 325 17.38 7.54 -5.51
CA GLY A 325 18.46 7.35 -6.46
C GLY A 325 18.55 5.91 -6.97
N GLU A 326 19.27 5.73 -8.07
CA GLU A 326 19.44 4.41 -8.72
C GLU A 326 20.05 3.36 -7.79
N LYS A 327 20.99 3.78 -6.93
CA LYS A 327 21.65 2.88 -5.98
C LYS A 327 20.65 2.33 -4.96
N VAL A 328 19.97 3.21 -4.22
CA VAL A 328 19.04 2.81 -3.16
C VAL A 328 17.86 2.02 -3.74
N LEU A 329 17.23 2.51 -4.80
CA LEU A 329 16.10 1.78 -5.42
C LEU A 329 16.56 0.48 -6.07
N GLY A 330 17.79 0.43 -6.61
CA GLY A 330 18.37 -0.80 -7.12
C GLY A 330 18.67 -1.83 -6.02
N GLU A 331 19.12 -1.40 -4.83
CA GLU A 331 19.32 -2.29 -3.67
C GLU A 331 18.00 -2.81 -3.12
N LEU A 332 16.98 -1.96 -2.98
CA LEU A 332 15.63 -2.37 -2.56
C LEU A 332 15.02 -3.38 -3.54
N ALA A 333 15.20 -3.17 -4.84
CA ALA A 333 14.74 -4.10 -5.87
C ALA A 333 15.51 -5.43 -5.80
N SER A 334 16.83 -5.40 -5.68
CA SER A 334 17.67 -6.60 -5.55
C SER A 334 17.37 -7.40 -4.28
N ALA A 335 16.93 -6.73 -3.21
CA ALA A 335 16.47 -7.38 -1.98
C ALA A 335 15.03 -7.93 -2.10
N GLY A 336 14.33 -7.67 -3.22
CA GLY A 336 12.94 -8.05 -3.41
C GLY A 336 11.93 -7.20 -2.62
N ARG A 337 12.39 -6.10 -1.98
CA ARG A 337 11.56 -5.27 -1.11
C ARG A 337 10.59 -4.38 -1.89
N ALA A 338 10.97 -3.93 -3.08
CA ALA A 338 10.17 -3.05 -3.90
C ALA A 338 10.42 -3.30 -5.39
N LEU A 339 9.35 -3.41 -6.17
CA LEU A 339 9.46 -3.16 -7.60
C LEU A 339 9.75 -1.67 -7.77
N ALA A 340 10.95 -1.34 -8.21
CA ALA A 340 11.43 0.04 -8.18
C ALA A 340 10.61 0.96 -9.06
N ALA A 341 10.26 2.14 -8.55
CA ALA A 341 9.63 3.17 -9.37
C ALA A 341 10.56 3.73 -10.46
N ARG A 342 11.90 3.64 -10.30
CA ARG A 342 12.83 3.85 -11.41
C ARG A 342 12.79 2.64 -12.34
N THR A 343 12.31 2.85 -13.55
CA THR A 343 12.06 1.76 -14.53
C THR A 343 13.33 0.97 -14.85
N ALA A 344 14.49 1.62 -14.92
CA ALA A 344 15.78 0.96 -15.15
C ALA A 344 16.22 -0.01 -14.05
N GLN A 345 15.61 0.05 -12.85
CA GLN A 345 15.95 -0.81 -11.72
C GLN A 345 14.98 -2.00 -11.54
N GLN A 346 13.88 -2.05 -12.28
CA GLN A 346 12.84 -3.09 -12.15
C GLN A 346 13.35 -4.50 -12.45
N ALA A 347 14.27 -4.65 -13.40
CA ALA A 347 14.87 -5.93 -13.75
C ALA A 347 15.49 -6.64 -12.53
N LYS A 348 16.07 -5.90 -11.58
CA LYS A 348 16.65 -6.45 -10.35
C LYS A 348 15.63 -7.12 -9.44
N TRP A 349 14.41 -6.58 -9.38
CA TRP A 349 13.32 -7.19 -8.64
C TRP A 349 12.82 -8.47 -9.34
N ILE A 350 12.70 -8.44 -10.66
CA ILE A 350 12.32 -9.60 -11.48
C ILE A 350 13.30 -10.76 -11.26
N ASP A 351 14.60 -10.48 -11.29
CA ASP A 351 15.66 -11.47 -11.05
C ASP A 351 15.57 -12.04 -9.62
N ASN A 352 15.38 -11.17 -8.60
CA ASN A 352 15.21 -11.60 -7.21
C ASN A 352 13.94 -12.43 -6.99
N ALA A 353 12.85 -12.09 -7.67
CA ALA A 353 11.59 -12.83 -7.57
C ALA A 353 11.79 -14.31 -7.87
N GLY A 354 12.59 -14.64 -8.90
CA GLY A 354 12.93 -16.03 -9.24
C GLY A 354 11.71 -16.89 -9.58
N ILE A 355 10.60 -16.26 -9.98
CA ILE A 355 9.35 -16.93 -10.33
C ILE A 355 9.26 -17.06 -11.84
N PRO A 356 9.14 -18.28 -12.40
CA PRO A 356 8.95 -18.44 -13.83
C PRO A 356 7.73 -17.65 -14.35
N GLY A 357 7.93 -16.86 -15.40
CA GLY A 357 6.86 -16.06 -16.01
C GLY A 357 6.55 -14.73 -15.33
N VAL A 358 7.24 -14.35 -14.24
CA VAL A 358 6.99 -13.07 -13.54
C VAL A 358 7.21 -11.87 -14.44
N ALA A 359 8.23 -11.89 -15.29
CA ALA A 359 8.51 -10.80 -16.23
C ALA A 359 7.36 -10.59 -17.23
N GLU A 360 6.81 -11.69 -17.78
CA GLU A 360 5.66 -11.63 -18.70
C GLU A 360 4.39 -11.19 -17.98
N THR A 361 4.19 -11.65 -16.74
CA THR A 361 3.07 -11.22 -15.90
C THR A 361 3.12 -9.72 -15.66
N LEU A 362 4.27 -9.18 -15.24
CA LEU A 362 4.44 -7.74 -15.03
C LEU A 362 4.20 -6.96 -16.31
N LYS A 363 4.87 -7.34 -17.40
CA LYS A 363 4.70 -6.68 -18.70
C LYS A 363 3.23 -6.63 -19.13
N THR A 364 2.49 -7.73 -18.97
CA THR A 364 1.07 -7.82 -19.33
C THR A 364 0.21 -6.96 -18.40
N ALA A 365 0.47 -6.99 -17.10
CA ALA A 365 -0.26 -6.19 -16.12
C ALA A 365 0.00 -4.70 -16.30
N GLU A 366 1.25 -4.29 -16.49
CA GLU A 366 1.65 -2.89 -16.70
C GLU A 366 1.05 -2.30 -17.98
N ALA A 367 0.93 -3.11 -19.04
CA ALA A 367 0.32 -2.68 -20.30
C ALA A 367 -1.16 -2.25 -20.14
N THR A 368 -1.85 -2.74 -19.13
CA THR A 368 -3.26 -2.45 -18.84
C THR A 368 -3.47 -1.73 -17.49
N ALA A 369 -2.40 -1.50 -16.74
CA ALA A 369 -2.46 -0.84 -15.45
C ALA A 369 -2.84 0.64 -15.59
N VAL A 370 -3.70 1.08 -14.69
CA VAL A 370 -4.07 2.49 -14.55
C VAL A 370 -3.82 2.92 -13.10
N PRO A 371 -3.35 4.15 -12.86
CA PRO A 371 -3.23 4.64 -11.48
C PRO A 371 -4.59 4.58 -10.81
N MET A 372 -4.65 4.04 -9.58
CA MET A 372 -5.88 4.15 -8.81
C MET A 372 -6.06 5.61 -8.42
N PRO A 373 -7.18 6.23 -8.77
CA PRO A 373 -7.46 7.60 -8.37
C PRO A 373 -7.59 7.72 -6.85
N SER A 374 -7.44 8.94 -6.34
CA SER A 374 -7.72 9.23 -4.93
C SER A 374 -8.35 10.60 -4.76
N ASN A 375 -9.11 10.77 -3.69
CA ASN A 375 -9.61 12.06 -3.23
C ASN A 375 -9.60 12.12 -1.69
N THR A 376 -10.08 13.22 -1.11
CA THR A 376 -10.10 13.40 0.35
C THR A 376 -11.01 12.42 1.09
N ASN A 377 -11.94 11.75 0.41
CA ASN A 377 -12.89 10.79 0.98
C ASN A 377 -12.52 9.33 0.70
N SER A 378 -11.35 9.06 0.09
CA SER A 378 -10.92 7.69 -0.26
C SER A 378 -10.84 6.78 0.96
N ASP A 379 -10.31 7.26 2.10
CA ASP A 379 -10.26 6.46 3.33
C ASP A 379 -11.65 6.14 3.87
N GLN A 380 -12.59 7.09 3.78
CA GLN A 380 -13.99 6.85 4.17
C GLN A 380 -14.62 5.78 3.27
N LEU A 381 -14.39 5.84 1.96
CA LEU A 381 -14.87 4.82 1.02
C LEU A 381 -14.31 3.43 1.38
N GLY A 382 -13.01 3.32 1.67
CA GLY A 382 -12.39 2.06 2.10
C GLY A 382 -12.98 1.51 3.41
N GLN A 383 -13.28 2.38 4.39
CA GLN A 383 -13.97 1.98 5.63
C GLN A 383 -15.40 1.47 5.35
N LEU A 384 -16.13 2.14 4.46
CA LEU A 384 -17.48 1.73 4.06
C LEU A 384 -17.44 0.39 3.31
N PHE A 385 -16.44 0.16 2.47
CA PHE A 385 -16.23 -1.14 1.84
C PHE A 385 -16.04 -2.25 2.89
N ASN A 386 -15.16 -2.05 3.86
CA ASN A 386 -14.97 -3.02 4.93
C ASN A 386 -16.25 -3.31 5.72
N GLN A 387 -17.09 -2.30 5.93
CA GLN A 387 -18.32 -2.44 6.69
C GLN A 387 -19.47 -3.07 5.89
N TYR A 388 -19.64 -2.71 4.63
CA TYR A 388 -20.85 -3.02 3.86
C TYR A 388 -20.68 -4.15 2.86
N LEU A 389 -19.50 -4.32 2.21
CA LEU A 389 -19.31 -5.33 1.16
C LEU A 389 -19.49 -6.75 1.66
N VAL A 390 -19.24 -7.01 2.95
CA VAL A 390 -19.47 -8.30 3.60
C VAL A 390 -20.89 -8.80 3.36
N LYS A 391 -21.90 -7.90 3.37
CA LYS A 391 -23.30 -8.28 3.16
C LYS A 391 -23.53 -8.83 1.74
N SER A 392 -22.93 -8.20 0.72
CA SER A 392 -23.03 -8.68 -0.66
C SER A 392 -22.25 -9.98 -0.86
N ILE A 393 -21.01 -10.00 -0.42
CA ILE A 393 -20.11 -11.15 -0.57
C ILE A 393 -20.70 -12.41 0.09
N ASN A 394 -21.37 -12.26 1.22
CA ASN A 394 -22.03 -13.35 1.94
C ASN A 394 -23.48 -13.64 1.48
N GLY A 395 -23.97 -12.93 0.46
CA GLY A 395 -25.32 -13.16 -0.09
C GLY A 395 -26.47 -12.68 0.79
N GLN A 396 -26.20 -11.83 1.77
CA GLN A 396 -27.21 -11.26 2.68
C GLN A 396 -27.99 -10.12 2.03
N GLN A 397 -27.35 -9.41 1.09
CA GLN A 397 -27.93 -8.29 0.34
C GLN A 397 -27.34 -8.30 -1.08
N ASN A 398 -28.11 -7.90 -2.10
CA ASN A 398 -27.57 -7.80 -3.45
C ASN A 398 -26.59 -6.62 -3.58
N ALA A 399 -25.66 -6.71 -4.54
CA ALA A 399 -24.59 -5.75 -4.71
C ALA A 399 -25.11 -4.31 -4.95
N ALA A 400 -26.16 -4.14 -5.74
CA ALA A 400 -26.70 -2.82 -6.06
C ALA A 400 -27.28 -2.12 -4.81
N ASP A 401 -27.94 -2.86 -3.91
CA ASP A 401 -28.48 -2.28 -2.69
C ASP A 401 -27.36 -1.98 -1.67
N VAL A 402 -26.33 -2.83 -1.59
CA VAL A 402 -25.12 -2.51 -0.79
C VAL A 402 -24.47 -1.22 -1.26
N MET A 403 -24.34 -1.03 -2.58
CA MET A 403 -23.75 0.21 -3.13
C MET A 403 -24.63 1.44 -2.87
N LYS A 404 -25.95 1.32 -2.83
CA LYS A 404 -26.86 2.42 -2.39
C LYS A 404 -26.64 2.76 -0.92
N ASP A 405 -26.48 1.75 -0.05
CA ASP A 405 -26.21 1.99 1.37
C ASP A 405 -24.88 2.75 1.56
N ILE A 406 -23.85 2.38 0.79
CA ILE A 406 -22.56 3.10 0.79
C ILE A 406 -22.73 4.53 0.29
N ALA A 407 -23.43 4.73 -0.83
CA ALA A 407 -23.69 6.06 -1.39
C ALA A 407 -24.40 7.01 -0.40
N ALA A 408 -25.28 6.46 0.43
CA ALA A 408 -26.00 7.24 1.45
C ALA A 408 -25.11 7.73 2.61
N GLN A 409 -23.91 7.16 2.78
CA GLN A 409 -22.96 7.51 3.84
C GLN A 409 -21.85 8.46 3.36
N LEU A 410 -21.71 8.62 2.05
CA LEU A 410 -20.69 9.50 1.46
C LEU A 410 -21.17 10.95 1.43
N PRO A 411 -20.29 11.93 1.57
CA PRO A 411 -20.62 13.34 1.38
C PRO A 411 -21.20 13.59 -0.02
N ARG A 412 -22.20 14.46 -0.08
CA ARG A 412 -22.80 14.90 -1.36
C ARG A 412 -21.95 15.96 -2.00
#